data_64d88b47e9e609ce8221ba6eb01d812b
#
_entry.id   64d88b47e9e609ce8221ba6eb01d812b
#
_cell.length_a   1.000
_cell.length_b   1.000
_cell.length_c   1.000
_cell.angle_alpha   90.00
_cell.angle_beta   90.00
_cell.angle_gamma   90.00
#
_symmetry.space_group_name_H-M   'P 1'
#
loop_
_entity.id
_entity.type
_entity.pdbx_description
1 polymer ?
#
loop_
_entity_poly.entity_id
_entity_poly.type
_entity_poly.pdbx_seq_one_letter_code
_entity_poly.pdbx_strand_id
1 'polypeptide(L)'
;MAQFEATTSIEPDRVVVAMSGECDLSVRTDMSSVLHDAVTKSSLVVVDLRELTFLDSSGIHELVAAHQAARAVGGRVYVRHASGVVAEVLDVTGVGQLLGPPSEDAGHG
;
A
#
# COMPACT_ATOMS: atom_id res chain seq x y z
N MET A 1 -4.64 -21.00 -7.08
CA MET A 1 -4.43 -19.61 -7.49
C MET A 1 -5.03 -18.68 -6.45
N ALA A 2 -4.23 -17.76 -5.93
CA ALA A 2 -4.67 -16.89 -4.86
C ALA A 2 -5.45 -15.69 -5.40
N GLN A 3 -6.66 -15.52 -4.94
CA GLN A 3 -7.53 -14.44 -5.35
C GLN A 3 -7.21 -13.19 -4.53
N PHE A 4 -7.23 -12.04 -5.17
CA PHE A 4 -6.98 -10.78 -4.49
C PHE A 4 -8.12 -10.47 -3.50
N GLU A 5 -7.74 -10.11 -2.28
CA GLU A 5 -8.67 -9.62 -1.28
C GLU A 5 -8.03 -8.49 -0.51
N ALA A 6 -8.85 -7.57 -0.04
CA ALA A 6 -8.39 -6.47 0.80
C ALA A 6 -9.35 -6.30 1.96
N THR A 7 -8.80 -6.16 3.15
CA THR A 7 -9.56 -5.96 4.38
C THR A 7 -9.12 -4.66 5.01
N THR A 8 -10.06 -3.79 5.34
CA THR A 8 -9.77 -2.50 5.93
C THR A 8 -10.10 -2.52 7.42
N SER A 9 -9.13 -2.11 8.24
CA SER A 9 -9.31 -1.96 9.68
C SER A 9 -9.15 -0.50 10.05
N ILE A 10 -10.17 0.09 10.65
CA ILE A 10 -10.15 1.50 11.04
C ILE A 10 -9.72 1.55 12.50
N GLU A 11 -8.59 2.22 12.75
CA GLU A 11 -8.04 2.41 14.09
C GLU A 11 -8.09 3.89 14.44
N PRO A 12 -7.93 4.25 15.73
CA PRO A 12 -8.07 5.65 16.13
C PRO A 12 -7.16 6.63 15.39
N ASP A 13 -5.94 6.21 15.05
CA ASP A 13 -4.93 7.09 14.46
C ASP A 13 -4.55 6.70 13.03
N ARG A 14 -5.13 5.63 12.48
CA ARG A 14 -4.77 5.16 11.14
C ARG A 14 -5.82 4.22 10.59
N VAL A 15 -5.68 3.96 9.30
CA VAL A 15 -6.44 2.90 8.63
C VAL A 15 -5.42 1.89 8.10
N VAL A 16 -5.64 0.62 8.37
CA VAL A 16 -4.78 -0.45 7.86
C VAL A 16 -5.55 -1.20 6.78
N VAL A 17 -4.95 -1.30 5.60
CA VAL A 17 -5.51 -2.07 4.49
C VAL A 17 -4.63 -3.29 4.30
N ALA A 18 -5.14 -4.44 4.66
CA ALA A 18 -4.41 -5.70 4.50
C ALA A 18 -4.82 -6.34 3.18
N MET A 19 -3.83 -6.60 2.32
CA MET A 19 -4.06 -7.17 1.01
C MET A 19 -3.49 -8.57 0.93
N SER A 20 -4.19 -9.46 0.25
CA SER A 20 -3.75 -10.84 0.06
C SER A 20 -3.98 -11.26 -1.38
N GLY A 21 -3.30 -12.34 -1.78
CA GLY A 21 -3.44 -12.93 -3.09
C GLY A 21 -2.55 -12.27 -4.13
N GLU A 22 -3.04 -12.15 -5.34
CA GLU A 22 -2.29 -11.62 -6.47
C GLU A 22 -2.90 -10.31 -6.96
N CYS A 23 -2.08 -9.28 -7.05
CA CYS A 23 -2.52 -7.96 -7.51
C CYS A 23 -2.03 -7.73 -8.92
N ASP A 24 -2.93 -7.86 -9.89
CA ASP A 24 -2.64 -7.67 -11.30
C ASP A 24 -3.68 -6.73 -11.91
N LEU A 25 -3.63 -6.57 -13.20
CA LEU A 25 -4.51 -5.64 -13.91
C LEU A 25 -5.99 -5.93 -13.68
N SER A 26 -6.36 -7.19 -13.50
CA SER A 26 -7.78 -7.57 -13.36
C SER A 26 -8.39 -7.05 -12.05
N VAL A 27 -7.58 -6.75 -11.04
CA VAL A 27 -8.08 -6.27 -9.75
C VAL A 27 -7.74 -4.80 -9.50
N ARG A 28 -7.23 -4.12 -10.52
CA ARG A 28 -6.81 -2.73 -10.39
C ARG A 28 -7.91 -1.82 -9.85
N THR A 29 -9.12 -1.97 -10.35
CA THR A 29 -10.24 -1.14 -9.92
C THR A 29 -10.58 -1.39 -8.45
N ASP A 30 -10.56 -2.65 -8.03
CA ASP A 30 -10.81 -2.99 -6.63
C ASP A 30 -9.75 -2.40 -5.72
N MET A 31 -8.50 -2.50 -6.13
CA MET A 31 -7.40 -1.95 -5.36
C MET A 31 -7.50 -0.42 -5.25
N SER A 32 -7.79 0.23 -6.36
CA SER A 32 -7.95 1.68 -6.39
C SER A 32 -9.07 2.13 -5.45
N SER A 33 -10.20 1.44 -5.50
CA SER A 33 -11.36 1.76 -4.66
C SER A 33 -11.04 1.67 -3.18
N VAL A 34 -10.41 0.57 -2.79
CA VAL A 34 -10.05 0.34 -1.39
C VAL A 34 -9.08 1.40 -0.89
N LEU A 35 -8.07 1.71 -1.69
CA LEU A 35 -7.05 2.70 -1.30
C LEU A 35 -7.62 4.11 -1.22
N HIS A 36 -8.44 4.50 -2.19
CA HIS A 36 -9.07 5.82 -2.16
C HIS A 36 -9.99 5.97 -0.97
N ASP A 37 -10.76 4.94 -0.67
CA ASP A 37 -11.63 4.97 0.49
C ASP A 37 -10.82 5.14 1.77
N ALA A 38 -9.72 4.42 1.90
CA ALA A 38 -8.86 4.51 3.08
C ALA A 38 -8.29 5.92 3.24
N VAL A 39 -7.85 6.54 2.14
CA VAL A 39 -7.28 7.89 2.18
C VAL A 39 -8.30 8.90 2.67
N THR A 40 -9.59 8.70 2.39
CA THR A 40 -10.61 9.61 2.87
C THR A 40 -10.92 9.43 4.37
N LYS A 41 -10.51 8.30 4.96
CA LYS A 41 -10.87 7.98 6.34
C LYS A 41 -9.81 8.34 7.36
N SER A 42 -8.57 8.50 6.92
CA SER A 42 -7.49 8.81 7.86
C SER A 42 -6.33 9.48 7.13
N SER A 43 -5.62 10.32 7.85
CA SER A 43 -4.40 10.93 7.31
C SER A 43 -3.24 9.94 7.26
N LEU A 44 -3.36 8.81 7.92
CA LEU A 44 -2.33 7.77 7.89
C LEU A 44 -2.95 6.46 7.42
N VAL A 45 -2.50 5.99 6.28
CA VAL A 45 -2.94 4.71 5.71
C VAL A 45 -1.75 3.78 5.66
N VAL A 46 -1.90 2.61 6.24
CA VAL A 46 -0.86 1.57 6.23
C VAL A 46 -1.36 0.41 5.37
N VAL A 47 -0.62 0.08 4.33
CA VAL A 47 -0.96 -1.05 3.46
C VAL A 47 -0.10 -2.23 3.87
N ASP A 48 -0.74 -3.27 4.40
CA ASP A 48 -0.06 -4.46 4.87
C ASP A 48 -0.02 -5.49 3.75
N LEU A 49 1.18 -5.82 3.30
CA LEU A 49 1.39 -6.68 2.15
C LEU A 49 1.86 -8.08 2.55
N ARG A 50 1.71 -8.43 3.83
CA ARG A 50 2.21 -9.71 4.34
C ARG A 50 1.68 -10.90 3.55
N GLU A 51 0.41 -10.87 3.18
CA GLU A 51 -0.23 -11.98 2.50
C GLU A 51 -0.30 -11.81 0.99
N LEU A 52 0.28 -10.74 0.46
CA LEU A 52 0.28 -10.50 -0.97
C LEU A 52 1.42 -11.29 -1.61
N THR A 53 1.10 -12.07 -2.64
CA THR A 53 2.09 -12.96 -3.26
C THR A 53 2.55 -12.49 -4.64
N PHE A 54 1.86 -11.53 -5.22
CA PHE A 54 2.21 -11.01 -6.54
C PHE A 54 1.75 -9.56 -6.67
N LEU A 55 2.57 -8.74 -7.31
CA LEU A 55 2.26 -7.33 -7.54
C LEU A 55 2.92 -6.92 -8.85
N ASP A 56 2.13 -6.46 -9.80
CA ASP A 56 2.67 -5.98 -11.08
C ASP A 56 2.62 -4.45 -11.16
N SER A 57 2.94 -3.92 -12.34
CA SER A 57 2.99 -2.48 -12.52
C SER A 57 1.64 -1.79 -12.33
N SER A 58 0.54 -2.50 -12.57
CA SER A 58 -0.80 -1.95 -12.34
C SER A 58 -0.99 -1.65 -10.86
N GLY A 59 -0.61 -2.59 -10.00
CA GLY A 59 -0.71 -2.41 -8.56
C GLY A 59 0.23 -1.33 -8.05
N ILE A 60 1.45 -1.30 -8.57
CA ILE A 60 2.41 -0.26 -8.24
C ILE A 60 1.82 1.12 -8.56
N HIS A 61 1.20 1.24 -9.73
CA HIS A 61 0.59 2.51 -10.13
C HIS A 61 -0.48 2.96 -9.12
N GLU A 62 -1.31 2.02 -8.66
CA GLU A 62 -2.37 2.37 -7.71
C GLU A 62 -1.82 2.75 -6.35
N LEU A 63 -0.75 2.12 -5.91
CA LEU A 63 -0.10 2.50 -4.66
C LEU A 63 0.45 3.93 -4.74
N VAL A 64 1.09 4.26 -5.85
CA VAL A 64 1.64 5.61 -6.04
C VAL A 64 0.51 6.63 -6.13
N ALA A 65 -0.58 6.30 -6.84
CA ALA A 65 -1.72 7.20 -6.94
C ALA A 65 -2.34 7.48 -5.57
N ALA A 66 -2.46 6.46 -4.72
CA ALA A 66 -2.97 6.62 -3.38
C ALA A 66 -2.04 7.51 -2.54
N HIS A 67 -0.73 7.32 -2.69
CA HIS A 67 0.25 8.13 -2.00
C HIS A 67 0.10 9.61 -2.39
N GLN A 68 -0.05 9.88 -3.68
CA GLN A 68 -0.21 11.25 -4.17
C GLN A 68 -1.51 11.86 -3.66
N ALA A 69 -2.59 11.10 -3.66
CA ALA A 69 -3.87 11.57 -3.15
C ALA A 69 -3.78 11.90 -1.65
N ALA A 70 -3.11 11.06 -0.89
CA ALA A 70 -2.91 11.30 0.54
C ALA A 70 -2.09 12.56 0.78
N ARG A 71 -0.99 12.72 0.03
CA ARG A 71 -0.14 13.88 0.17
C ARG A 71 -0.89 15.18 -0.13
N ALA A 72 -1.80 15.14 -1.07
CA ALA A 72 -2.57 16.33 -1.45
C ALA A 72 -3.45 16.85 -0.30
N VAL A 73 -3.81 15.99 0.64
CA VAL A 73 -4.62 16.39 1.80
C VAL A 73 -3.83 16.31 3.10
N GLY A 74 -2.51 16.28 3.01
CA GLY A 74 -1.65 16.31 4.19
C GLY A 74 -1.46 14.95 4.87
N GLY A 75 -1.84 13.88 4.20
CA GLY A 75 -1.72 12.54 4.75
C GLY A 75 -0.55 11.75 4.18
N ARG A 76 -0.51 10.48 4.52
CA ARG A 76 0.55 9.58 4.07
C ARG A 76 0.03 8.17 3.87
N VAL A 77 0.68 7.46 2.94
CA VAL A 77 0.45 6.04 2.71
C VAL A 77 1.79 5.33 2.91
N TYR A 78 1.79 4.29 3.72
CA TYR A 78 2.97 3.44 3.92
C TYR A 78 2.65 2.02 3.52
N VAL A 79 3.67 1.27 3.07
CA VAL A 79 3.55 -0.18 2.90
C VAL A 79 4.42 -0.86 3.95
N ARG A 80 3.99 -2.05 4.39
CA ARG A 80 4.78 -2.82 5.35
C ARG A 80 4.64 -4.31 5.07
N HIS A 81 5.60 -5.07 5.54
CA HIS A 81 5.60 -6.53 5.53
C HIS A 81 5.64 -7.13 4.12
N ALA A 82 6.16 -6.39 3.15
CA ALA A 82 6.38 -6.95 1.83
C ALA A 82 7.49 -7.99 1.90
N SER A 83 7.35 -9.07 1.15
CA SER A 83 8.36 -10.11 1.08
C SER A 83 8.37 -10.74 -0.30
N GLY A 84 9.43 -11.52 -0.59
CA GLY A 84 9.53 -12.26 -1.84
C GLY A 84 9.44 -11.38 -3.07
N VAL A 85 8.67 -11.81 -4.04
CA VAL A 85 8.50 -11.10 -5.31
C VAL A 85 7.95 -9.70 -5.10
N VAL A 86 7.03 -9.53 -4.16
CA VAL A 86 6.43 -8.23 -3.89
C VAL A 86 7.47 -7.23 -3.40
N ALA A 87 8.31 -7.66 -2.46
CA ALA A 87 9.39 -6.81 -1.96
C ALA A 87 10.37 -6.45 -3.07
N GLU A 88 10.66 -7.41 -3.94
CA GLU A 88 11.58 -7.20 -5.06
C GLU A 88 11.04 -6.16 -6.04
N VAL A 89 9.76 -6.25 -6.37
CA VAL A 89 9.13 -5.29 -7.28
C VAL A 89 9.13 -3.90 -6.67
N LEU A 90 8.84 -3.79 -5.38
CA LEU A 90 8.87 -2.49 -4.70
C LEU A 90 10.27 -1.90 -4.70
N ASP A 91 11.28 -2.74 -4.51
CA ASP A 91 12.67 -2.31 -4.47
C ASP A 91 13.13 -1.82 -5.84
N VAL A 92 12.89 -2.62 -6.88
CA VAL A 92 13.33 -2.30 -8.24
C VAL A 92 12.67 -1.03 -8.77
N THR A 93 11.42 -0.78 -8.41
CA THR A 93 10.70 0.40 -8.87
C THR A 93 10.97 1.64 -8.03
N GLY A 94 11.63 1.49 -6.87
CA GLY A 94 11.84 2.59 -5.94
C GLY A 94 10.64 2.91 -5.08
N VAL A 95 9.50 2.26 -5.31
CA VAL A 95 8.27 2.55 -4.59
C VAL A 95 8.38 2.16 -3.13
N GLY A 96 9.16 1.12 -2.84
CA GLY A 96 9.40 0.72 -1.46
C GLY A 96 10.02 1.82 -0.61
N GLN A 97 10.88 2.65 -1.20
CA GLN A 97 11.45 3.79 -0.49
C GLN A 97 10.45 4.94 -0.39
N LEU A 98 9.71 5.18 -1.47
CA LEU A 98 8.71 6.24 -1.50
C LEU A 98 7.62 6.01 -0.45
N LEU A 99 7.18 4.77 -0.28
CA LEU A 99 6.12 4.40 0.63
C LEU A 99 6.64 3.71 1.88
N GLY A 100 7.90 3.93 2.22
CA GLY A 100 8.51 3.33 3.39
C GLY A 100 7.99 3.93 4.68
N PRO A 101 8.28 3.30 5.80
CA PRO A 101 7.81 3.75 7.10
C PRO A 101 8.35 5.13 7.46
N PRO A 102 7.71 5.78 8.46
CA PRO A 102 8.08 7.14 8.83
C PRO A 102 9.56 7.27 9.18
N SER A 103 10.05 8.47 8.96
CA SER A 103 11.47 8.77 9.10
C SER A 103 12.01 8.68 10.52
N GLU A 104 11.17 8.44 11.51
CA GLU A 104 11.70 8.24 12.85
C GLU A 104 12.67 7.07 12.87
N ASP A 105 12.49 6.11 11.98
CA ASP A 105 13.42 4.99 11.88
C ASP A 105 14.76 5.43 11.36
N ALA A 106 14.74 6.31 10.38
CA ALA A 106 15.95 6.87 9.81
C ALA A 106 16.57 7.91 10.72
N GLY A 107 15.72 8.61 11.48
CA GLY A 107 16.17 9.64 12.38
C GLY A 107 17.05 9.14 13.50
N HIS A 108 17.04 7.86 13.74
CA HIS A 108 17.89 7.25 14.76
C HIS A 108 19.24 6.81 14.22
N GLY A 109 19.33 6.72 12.94
CA GLY A 109 20.56 6.29 12.29
C GLY A 109 21.61 7.34 12.26
#